data_cee1c949b4dd98a2c1dd4bdc01f72c3b
#
_entry.id   cee1c949b4dd98a2c1dd4bdc01f72c3b
#
_cell.length_a   1.000
_cell.length_b   1.000
_cell.length_c   1.000
_cell.angle_alpha   90.00
_cell.angle_beta   90.00
_cell.angle_gamma   90.00
#
_symmetry.space_group_name_H-M   'P 1'
#
loop_
_entity.id
_entity.type
_entity.pdbx_description
1 polymer ?
#
loop_
_entity_poly.entity_id
_entity_poly.type
_entity_poly.pdbx_seq_one_letter_code
_entity_poly.pdbx_strand_id
1 'polypeptide(L)'
;MQLSADTLPLVSIVTPTYNRRRFIPSLIKMVQAQTYPRDRMEWLVYDDGQEEVKDLFMAARKYLPELIFIWSEDKMTLGEKRNRLNDEATGTIIVAMDDDDFYFPERVAEAVRALTGPGPGQVPGLKYHLAGSSEAYMFFTDTKEIWKAGPYFEGHATNGTMAWTKEYAKTHRYDETVAFAEEKSFLEGYKNPLVQLNPRKVMLVMSHSDNTFDKTELRKKENPLLKKTALLMTDFIDDMELHEFFYSL
;
A
#
# COMPACT_ATOMS: atom_id res chain seq x y z
N MET A 1 8.66 -15.66 -19.83
CA MET A 1 9.83 -16.29 -19.20
C MET A 1 9.56 -16.30 -17.71
N GLN A 2 9.32 -17.45 -17.10
CA GLN A 2 9.13 -17.56 -15.66
C GLN A 2 10.51 -17.41 -15.01
N LEU A 3 10.72 -16.39 -14.17
CA LEU A 3 11.95 -16.25 -13.39
C LEU A 3 12.06 -17.45 -12.44
N SER A 4 13.23 -18.04 -12.30
CA SER A 4 13.46 -19.05 -11.26
C SER A 4 13.39 -18.39 -9.90
N ALA A 5 12.97 -19.09 -8.84
CA ALA A 5 12.84 -18.54 -7.50
C ALA A 5 14.12 -17.82 -7.01
N ASP A 6 15.29 -18.33 -7.40
CA ASP A 6 16.61 -17.74 -7.03
C ASP A 6 16.92 -16.39 -7.72
N THR A 7 16.17 -16.03 -8.78
CA THR A 7 16.36 -14.78 -9.53
C THR A 7 15.35 -13.71 -9.19
N LEU A 8 14.36 -14.04 -8.33
CA LEU A 8 13.37 -13.06 -7.90
C LEU A 8 13.97 -12.02 -6.95
N PRO A 9 13.65 -10.72 -7.12
CA PRO A 9 14.16 -9.67 -6.24
C PRO A 9 13.66 -9.85 -4.80
N LEU A 10 14.45 -9.43 -3.82
CA LEU A 10 13.97 -9.24 -2.45
C LEU A 10 13.06 -8.01 -2.41
N VAL A 11 11.91 -8.15 -1.76
CA VAL A 11 10.90 -7.10 -1.61
C VAL A 11 10.72 -6.74 -0.15
N SER A 12 10.75 -5.44 0.16
CA SER A 12 10.40 -4.91 1.46
C SER A 12 8.96 -4.41 1.43
N ILE A 13 8.06 -5.05 2.17
CA ILE A 13 6.75 -4.49 2.47
C ILE A 13 6.93 -3.49 3.59
N VAL A 14 6.37 -2.28 3.47
CA VAL A 14 6.51 -1.21 4.46
C VAL A 14 5.16 -0.74 4.97
N THR A 15 5.00 -0.74 6.28
CA THR A 15 3.74 -0.39 6.97
C THR A 15 4.01 0.60 8.11
N PRO A 16 3.64 1.87 7.98
CA PRO A 16 3.53 2.79 9.11
C PRO A 16 2.23 2.50 9.86
N THR A 17 2.26 2.47 11.19
CA THR A 17 1.05 2.28 12.03
C THR A 17 1.04 3.20 13.23
N TYR A 18 -0.15 3.49 13.78
CA TYR A 18 -0.35 4.30 14.98
C TYR A 18 -1.74 4.03 15.58
N ASN A 19 -1.80 3.41 16.76
CA ASN A 19 -3.06 3.08 17.46
C ASN A 19 -4.06 2.33 16.59
N ARG A 20 -3.61 1.25 15.91
CA ARG A 20 -4.36 0.47 14.91
C ARG A 20 -4.52 -1.00 15.28
N ARG A 21 -4.49 -1.33 16.58
CA ARG A 21 -4.52 -2.72 17.04
C ARG A 21 -5.61 -3.55 16.39
N ARG A 22 -6.81 -3.00 16.19
CA ARG A 22 -7.94 -3.72 15.60
C ARG A 22 -7.73 -4.13 14.14
N PHE A 23 -6.87 -3.43 13.39
CA PHE A 23 -6.57 -3.70 11.99
C PHE A 23 -5.46 -4.73 11.79
N ILE A 24 -4.58 -4.89 12.79
CA ILE A 24 -3.38 -5.71 12.65
C ILE A 24 -3.68 -7.18 12.31
N PRO A 25 -4.69 -7.87 12.89
CA PRO A 25 -5.00 -9.24 12.48
C PRO A 25 -5.33 -9.39 10.99
N SER A 26 -6.12 -8.46 10.44
CA SER A 26 -6.47 -8.44 9.02
C SER A 26 -5.25 -8.13 8.14
N LEU A 27 -4.41 -7.19 8.55
CA LEU A 27 -3.17 -6.88 7.84
C LEU A 27 -2.22 -8.08 7.81
N ILE A 28 -2.03 -8.77 8.94
CA ILE A 28 -1.24 -10.01 9.03
C ILE A 28 -1.77 -11.04 8.03
N LYS A 29 -3.08 -11.24 7.99
CA LYS A 29 -3.72 -12.19 7.08
C LYS A 29 -3.48 -11.84 5.61
N MET A 30 -3.56 -10.55 5.25
CA MET A 30 -3.28 -10.08 3.89
C MET A 30 -1.81 -10.25 3.48
N VAL A 31 -0.85 -10.02 4.39
CA VAL A 31 0.58 -10.27 4.13
C VAL A 31 0.86 -11.76 3.98
N GLN A 32 0.23 -12.62 4.79
CA GLN A 32 0.34 -14.08 4.65
C GLN A 32 -0.23 -14.60 3.32
N ALA A 33 -1.26 -13.95 2.80
CA ALA A 33 -1.93 -14.33 1.55
C ALA A 33 -1.18 -13.89 0.28
N GLN A 34 -0.08 -13.12 0.39
CA GLN A 34 0.66 -12.66 -0.79
C GLN A 34 1.16 -13.83 -1.63
N THR A 35 0.93 -13.76 -2.96
CA THR A 35 1.34 -14.80 -3.91
C THR A 35 2.82 -14.77 -4.28
N TYR A 36 3.53 -13.70 -3.89
CA TYR A 36 4.97 -13.61 -4.04
C TYR A 36 5.68 -14.52 -3.01
N PRO A 37 6.81 -15.17 -3.33
CA PRO A 37 7.47 -16.09 -2.41
C PRO A 37 7.85 -15.45 -1.08
N ARG A 38 7.43 -16.07 0.02
CA ARG A 38 7.62 -15.54 1.37
C ARG A 38 9.09 -15.32 1.74
N ASP A 39 9.97 -16.20 1.28
CA ASP A 39 11.43 -16.14 1.48
C ASP A 39 12.11 -15.06 0.61
N ARG A 40 11.34 -14.39 -0.24
CA ARG A 40 11.74 -13.24 -1.04
C ARG A 40 11.08 -11.95 -0.59
N MET A 41 10.51 -11.95 0.60
CA MET A 41 9.90 -10.77 1.24
C MET A 41 10.49 -10.55 2.63
N GLU A 42 10.61 -9.31 3.02
CA GLU A 42 10.69 -8.86 4.40
C GLU A 42 9.52 -7.90 4.66
N TRP A 43 9.11 -7.78 5.91
CA TRP A 43 8.03 -6.87 6.30
C TRP A 43 8.50 -5.95 7.42
N LEU A 44 8.57 -4.66 7.12
CA LEU A 44 8.96 -3.61 8.05
C LEU A 44 7.70 -2.92 8.56
N VAL A 45 7.52 -2.91 9.86
CA VAL A 45 6.44 -2.20 10.54
C VAL A 45 7.04 -1.14 11.42
N TYR A 46 6.59 0.11 11.26
CA TYR A 46 6.98 1.21 12.13
C TYR A 46 5.77 1.67 12.93
N ASP A 47 5.82 1.46 14.25
CA ASP A 47 4.75 1.79 15.19
C ASP A 47 5.22 2.87 16.17
N ASP A 48 4.46 3.97 16.23
CA ASP A 48 4.65 5.04 17.20
C ASP A 48 3.37 5.26 18.05
N GLY A 49 2.51 4.20 18.09
CA GLY A 49 1.27 4.20 18.83
C GLY A 49 1.47 3.94 20.33
N GLN A 50 0.46 4.35 21.12
CA GLN A 50 0.37 4.07 22.55
C GLN A 50 -0.27 2.69 22.83
N GLU A 51 -1.02 2.19 21.85
CA GLU A 51 -1.66 0.88 21.94
C GLU A 51 -0.68 -0.21 21.50
N GLU A 52 -0.38 -1.15 22.39
CA GLU A 52 0.56 -2.23 22.10
C GLU A 52 0.02 -3.13 20.97
N VAL A 53 0.82 -3.34 19.93
CA VAL A 53 0.50 -4.21 18.79
C VAL A 53 1.56 -5.27 18.51
N LYS A 54 2.74 -5.15 19.12
CA LYS A 54 3.88 -6.05 18.91
C LYS A 54 3.54 -7.51 19.20
N ASP A 55 2.72 -7.76 20.23
CA ASP A 55 2.28 -9.09 20.60
C ASP A 55 1.58 -9.84 19.46
N LEU A 56 0.73 -9.13 18.68
CA LEU A 56 0.02 -9.69 17.53
C LEU A 56 0.99 -10.11 16.41
N PHE A 57 1.96 -9.26 16.10
CA PHE A 57 2.98 -9.58 15.11
C PHE A 57 3.86 -10.75 15.54
N MET A 58 4.28 -10.78 16.82
CA MET A 58 5.12 -11.86 17.35
C MET A 58 4.40 -13.20 17.38
N ALA A 59 3.10 -13.23 17.69
CA ALA A 59 2.29 -14.44 17.63
C ALA A 59 2.22 -15.06 16.22
N ALA A 60 2.20 -14.22 15.20
CA ALA A 60 2.13 -14.63 13.79
C ALA A 60 3.50 -14.85 13.12
N ARG A 61 4.61 -14.45 13.78
CA ARG A 61 5.95 -14.31 13.18
C ARG A 61 6.41 -15.50 12.32
N LYS A 62 6.15 -16.73 12.78
CA LYS A 62 6.60 -17.94 12.05
C LYS A 62 5.95 -18.14 10.68
N TYR A 63 4.82 -17.48 10.44
CA TYR A 63 4.05 -17.57 9.20
C TYR A 63 4.24 -16.35 8.30
N LEU A 64 4.97 -15.34 8.76
CA LEU A 64 5.25 -14.10 8.04
C LEU A 64 6.55 -14.17 7.24
N PRO A 65 6.78 -13.25 6.30
CA PRO A 65 8.13 -12.90 5.84
C PRO A 65 9.04 -12.55 7.03
N GLU A 66 10.33 -12.32 6.77
CA GLU A 66 11.20 -11.74 7.79
C GLU A 66 10.59 -10.45 8.32
N LEU A 67 10.25 -10.46 9.63
CA LEU A 67 9.56 -9.33 10.26
C LEU A 67 10.57 -8.44 11.00
N ILE A 68 10.58 -7.16 10.62
CA ILE A 68 11.35 -6.08 11.24
C ILE A 68 10.34 -5.12 11.89
N PHE A 69 10.18 -5.22 13.20
CA PHE A 69 9.26 -4.38 13.97
C PHE A 69 10.03 -3.29 14.70
N ILE A 70 9.77 -2.04 14.33
CA ILE A 70 10.39 -0.84 14.88
C ILE A 70 9.33 -0.12 15.70
N TRP A 71 9.64 0.17 16.95
CA TRP A 71 8.77 0.95 17.84
C TRP A 71 9.46 2.24 18.27
N SER A 72 8.69 3.31 18.38
CA SER A 72 9.13 4.60 18.91
C SER A 72 8.14 5.12 19.94
N GLU A 73 8.65 5.68 21.03
CA GLU A 73 7.85 6.38 22.02
C GLU A 73 7.38 7.76 21.48
N ASP A 74 8.23 8.37 20.65
CA ASP A 74 7.94 9.67 20.06
C ASP A 74 7.04 9.53 18.83
N LYS A 75 5.93 10.25 18.84
CA LYS A 75 5.03 10.31 17.68
C LYS A 75 5.69 11.04 16.53
N MET A 76 5.67 10.41 15.36
CA MET A 76 6.23 10.95 14.12
C MET A 76 5.14 11.31 13.11
N THR A 77 5.49 12.16 12.16
CA THR A 77 4.65 12.39 11.00
C THR A 77 4.66 11.14 10.09
N LEU A 78 3.67 11.05 9.22
CA LEU A 78 3.61 9.94 8.27
C LEU A 78 4.82 9.95 7.33
N GLY A 79 5.25 11.14 6.87
CA GLY A 79 6.44 11.31 6.05
C GLY A 79 7.72 10.81 6.73
N GLU A 80 7.93 11.15 8.01
CA GLU A 80 9.06 10.65 8.80
C GLU A 80 9.06 9.12 8.90
N LYS A 81 7.91 8.51 9.21
CA LYS A 81 7.80 7.04 9.28
C LYS A 81 8.11 6.38 7.96
N ARG A 82 7.57 6.90 6.84
CA ARG A 82 7.84 6.37 5.50
C ARG A 82 9.32 6.50 5.12
N ASN A 83 9.95 7.62 5.47
CA ASN A 83 11.39 7.82 5.24
C ASN A 83 12.24 6.83 6.04
N ARG A 84 11.92 6.61 7.31
CA ARG A 84 12.62 5.62 8.14
C ARG A 84 12.43 4.19 7.62
N LEU A 85 11.22 3.82 7.22
CA LEU A 85 10.95 2.53 6.59
C LEU A 85 11.75 2.36 5.29
N ASN A 86 11.87 3.43 4.49
CA ASN A 86 12.71 3.42 3.30
C ASN A 86 14.19 3.19 3.63
N ASP A 87 14.70 3.83 4.69
CA ASP A 87 16.11 3.70 5.10
C ASP A 87 16.43 2.27 5.57
N GLU A 88 15.56 1.67 6.37
CA GLU A 88 15.71 0.33 6.94
C GLU A 88 15.46 -0.81 5.92
N ALA A 89 14.68 -0.57 4.88
CA ALA A 89 14.36 -1.58 3.87
C ALA A 89 15.63 -2.13 3.19
N THR A 90 15.76 -3.45 3.07
CA THR A 90 16.91 -4.11 2.42
C THR A 90 16.55 -4.63 1.02
N GLY A 91 15.27 -4.79 0.72
CA GLY A 91 14.78 -5.22 -0.57
C GLY A 91 15.12 -4.25 -1.70
N THR A 92 15.33 -4.77 -2.89
CA THR A 92 15.57 -3.94 -4.08
C THR A 92 14.31 -3.24 -4.58
N ILE A 93 13.14 -3.75 -4.19
CA ILE A 93 11.81 -3.18 -4.42
C ILE A 93 11.14 -2.98 -3.07
N ILE A 94 10.50 -1.82 -2.89
CA ILE A 94 9.75 -1.46 -1.69
C ILE A 94 8.28 -1.32 -2.09
N VAL A 95 7.37 -1.89 -1.29
CA VAL A 95 5.93 -1.94 -1.55
C VAL A 95 5.19 -1.38 -0.36
N ALA A 96 4.44 -0.29 -0.54
CA ALA A 96 3.58 0.25 0.50
C ALA A 96 2.38 -0.68 0.76
N MET A 97 2.11 -0.96 2.04
CA MET A 97 0.88 -1.56 2.52
C MET A 97 0.50 -0.86 3.83
N ASP A 98 -0.45 0.07 3.75
CA ASP A 98 -0.97 0.79 4.92
C ASP A 98 -1.84 -0.15 5.78
N ASP A 99 -2.09 0.20 7.03
CA ASP A 99 -2.64 -0.76 8.02
C ASP A 99 -4.17 -0.89 7.98
N ASP A 100 -4.87 0.03 7.32
CA ASP A 100 -6.33 0.15 7.37
C ASP A 100 -7.06 -0.07 6.02
N ASP A 101 -6.34 -0.48 4.98
CA ASP A 101 -6.88 -0.78 3.65
C ASP A 101 -6.84 -2.29 3.35
N PHE A 102 -7.65 -2.74 2.39
CA PHE A 102 -7.57 -4.13 1.90
C PHE A 102 -6.59 -4.23 0.74
N TYR A 103 -5.66 -5.20 0.82
CA TYR A 103 -4.68 -5.51 -0.23
C TYR A 103 -4.92 -6.89 -0.83
N PHE A 104 -4.92 -6.94 -2.17
CA PHE A 104 -5.08 -8.20 -2.89
C PHE A 104 -3.86 -9.13 -2.74
N PRO A 105 -4.06 -10.45 -2.84
CA PRO A 105 -2.95 -11.41 -2.78
C PRO A 105 -1.86 -11.18 -3.83
N GLU A 106 -2.19 -10.58 -4.96
CA GLU A 106 -1.25 -10.26 -6.03
C GLU A 106 -0.47 -8.96 -5.84
N ARG A 107 -0.74 -8.19 -4.77
CA ARG A 107 -0.16 -6.85 -4.56
C ARG A 107 1.35 -6.78 -4.77
N VAL A 108 2.10 -7.68 -4.14
CA VAL A 108 3.56 -7.71 -4.23
C VAL A 108 4.01 -8.21 -5.61
N ALA A 109 3.42 -9.29 -6.09
CA ALA A 109 3.77 -9.87 -7.40
C ALA A 109 3.52 -8.88 -8.55
N GLU A 110 2.43 -8.11 -8.50
CA GLU A 110 2.10 -7.09 -9.49
C GLU A 110 3.11 -5.94 -9.48
N ALA A 111 3.55 -5.49 -8.30
CA ALA A 111 4.58 -4.47 -8.15
C ALA A 111 5.93 -4.93 -8.73
N VAL A 112 6.35 -6.16 -8.42
CA VAL A 112 7.59 -6.74 -8.96
C VAL A 112 7.51 -6.84 -10.47
N ARG A 113 6.41 -7.39 -11.01
CA ARG A 113 6.20 -7.49 -12.46
C ARG A 113 6.35 -6.14 -13.16
N ALA A 114 5.77 -5.09 -12.57
CA ALA A 114 5.80 -3.74 -13.13
C ALA A 114 7.21 -3.13 -13.14
N LEU A 115 8.00 -3.38 -12.11
CA LEU A 115 9.32 -2.75 -11.95
C LEU A 115 10.48 -3.57 -12.55
N THR A 116 10.26 -4.86 -12.89
CA THR A 116 11.32 -5.74 -13.40
C THR A 116 11.14 -6.19 -14.84
N GLY A 117 9.92 -6.08 -15.37
CA GLY A 117 9.58 -6.60 -16.70
C GLY A 117 9.03 -5.54 -17.65
N PRO A 118 9.03 -5.83 -18.94
CA PRO A 118 8.26 -5.04 -19.89
C PRO A 118 6.77 -5.23 -19.61
N GLY A 119 6.03 -4.14 -19.60
CA GLY A 119 4.60 -4.14 -19.34
C GLY A 119 3.81 -3.21 -20.25
N PRO A 120 2.48 -3.33 -20.29
CA PRO A 120 1.62 -2.42 -21.03
C PRO A 120 1.88 -0.96 -20.59
N GLY A 121 1.98 -0.05 -21.56
CA GLY A 121 2.22 1.36 -21.29
C GLY A 121 3.67 1.75 -20.98
N GLN A 122 4.59 0.79 -20.90
CA GLN A 122 6.01 1.10 -20.70
C GLN A 122 6.70 1.43 -22.01
N VAL A 123 7.56 2.44 -21.97
CA VAL A 123 8.40 2.83 -23.11
C VAL A 123 9.61 1.88 -23.19
N PRO A 124 9.83 1.21 -24.33
CA PRO A 124 10.99 0.34 -24.48
C PRO A 124 12.31 1.06 -24.21
N GLY A 125 13.17 0.46 -23.37
CA GLY A 125 14.47 1.03 -22.99
C GLY A 125 14.43 2.05 -21.84
N LEU A 126 13.26 2.47 -21.39
CA LEU A 126 13.12 3.31 -20.19
C LEU A 126 13.10 2.43 -18.94
N LYS A 127 13.96 2.74 -17.99
CA LYS A 127 13.94 2.11 -16.66
C LYS A 127 12.94 2.83 -15.76
N TYR A 128 11.96 2.08 -15.28
CA TYR A 128 10.99 2.61 -14.32
C TYR A 128 11.42 2.30 -12.88
N HIS A 129 11.32 3.30 -12.04
CA HIS A 129 11.63 3.19 -10.60
C HIS A 129 10.38 3.28 -9.72
N LEU A 130 9.25 3.61 -10.32
CA LEU A 130 7.97 3.82 -9.66
C LEU A 130 6.88 2.99 -10.32
N ALA A 131 6.01 2.41 -9.53
CA ALA A 131 4.75 1.82 -9.95
C ALA A 131 3.65 2.22 -8.95
N GLY A 132 2.44 2.37 -9.42
CA GLY A 132 1.31 2.74 -8.58
C GLY A 132 0.04 2.82 -9.42
N SER A 133 -1.05 3.31 -8.87
CA SER A 133 -2.29 3.46 -9.62
C SER A 133 -2.87 4.87 -9.51
N SER A 134 -3.23 5.44 -10.66
CA SER A 134 -4.02 6.67 -10.74
C SER A 134 -5.52 6.42 -10.59
N GLU A 135 -5.91 5.16 -10.45
CA GLU A 135 -7.27 4.73 -10.16
C GLU A 135 -7.32 4.00 -8.83
N ALA A 136 -8.41 4.15 -8.08
CA ALA A 136 -8.66 3.35 -6.89
C ALA A 136 -10.16 3.03 -6.77
N TYR A 137 -10.47 1.86 -6.23
CA TYR A 137 -11.80 1.57 -5.72
C TYR A 137 -11.82 1.88 -4.23
N MET A 138 -12.91 2.50 -3.77
CA MET A 138 -13.08 2.95 -2.39
C MET A 138 -14.38 2.39 -1.84
N PHE A 139 -14.31 1.63 -0.76
CA PHE A 139 -15.48 1.19 -0.03
C PHE A 139 -15.80 2.19 1.08
N PHE A 140 -16.96 2.80 1.01
CA PHE A 140 -17.46 3.72 2.03
C PHE A 140 -18.27 2.96 3.08
N THR A 141 -17.72 2.87 4.28
CA THR A 141 -18.31 2.04 5.35
C THR A 141 -19.64 2.57 5.87
N ASP A 142 -19.92 3.87 5.75
CA ASP A 142 -21.16 4.52 6.16
C ASP A 142 -22.35 4.17 5.25
N THR A 143 -22.13 4.03 3.94
CA THR A 143 -23.17 3.73 2.94
C THR A 143 -23.08 2.32 2.36
N LYS A 144 -22.00 1.58 2.71
CA LYS A 144 -21.71 0.24 2.15
C LYS A 144 -21.62 0.23 0.62
N GLU A 145 -21.12 1.32 0.05
CA GLU A 145 -21.02 1.55 -1.39
C GLU A 145 -19.57 1.53 -1.86
N ILE A 146 -19.37 1.04 -3.08
CA ILE A 146 -18.07 1.11 -3.76
C ILE A 146 -18.10 2.21 -4.82
N TRP A 147 -17.13 3.09 -4.72
CA TRP A 147 -16.90 4.16 -5.65
C TRP A 147 -15.56 3.98 -6.35
N LYS A 148 -15.45 4.38 -7.62
CA LYS A 148 -14.21 4.41 -8.37
C LYS A 148 -13.70 5.84 -8.46
N ALA A 149 -12.48 6.07 -8.01
CA ALA A 149 -11.76 7.32 -8.17
C ALA A 149 -10.75 7.21 -9.33
N GLY A 150 -10.62 8.27 -10.13
CA GLY A 150 -9.73 8.32 -11.29
C GLY A 150 -10.32 7.73 -12.59
N PRO A 151 -9.48 7.51 -13.64
CA PRO A 151 -8.04 7.82 -13.61
C PRO A 151 -7.77 9.32 -13.49
N TYR A 152 -6.75 9.68 -12.70
CA TYR A 152 -6.28 11.06 -12.64
C TYR A 152 -5.40 11.35 -13.87
N PHE A 153 -4.10 11.20 -13.76
CA PHE A 153 -3.17 11.35 -14.88
C PHE A 153 -2.01 10.36 -14.74
N GLU A 154 -1.23 10.14 -15.80
CA GLU A 154 -0.24 9.06 -15.89
C GLU A 154 0.82 9.07 -14.79
N GLY A 155 1.26 10.24 -14.33
CA GLY A 155 2.23 10.35 -13.23
C GLY A 155 1.64 10.24 -11.83
N HIS A 156 0.31 10.16 -11.70
CA HIS A 156 -0.36 10.13 -10.41
C HIS A 156 -0.43 8.71 -9.82
N ALA A 157 -0.19 8.61 -8.52
CA ALA A 157 -0.53 7.46 -7.70
C ALA A 157 -0.76 7.91 -6.25
N THR A 158 -1.67 7.25 -5.55
CA THR A 158 -1.80 7.40 -4.09
C THR A 158 -0.84 6.46 -3.40
N ASN A 159 -0.31 6.84 -2.23
CA ASN A 159 0.77 6.11 -1.58
C ASN A 159 0.47 4.63 -1.35
N GLY A 160 -0.71 4.27 -0.85
CA GLY A 160 -1.07 2.86 -0.62
C GLY A 160 -1.02 1.98 -1.88
N THR A 161 -1.11 2.58 -3.09
CA THR A 161 -0.96 1.84 -4.35
C THR A 161 0.49 1.71 -4.80
N MET A 162 1.43 2.47 -4.21
CA MET A 162 2.78 2.64 -4.75
C MET A 162 3.72 1.50 -4.40
N ALA A 163 4.64 1.28 -5.32
CA ALA A 163 5.87 0.52 -5.13
C ALA A 163 7.01 1.26 -5.84
N TRP A 164 8.22 1.11 -5.31
CA TRP A 164 9.39 1.79 -5.87
C TRP A 164 10.66 0.98 -5.68
N THR A 165 11.70 1.34 -6.42
CA THR A 165 13.00 0.71 -6.23
C THR A 165 13.74 1.33 -5.04
N LYS A 166 14.55 0.54 -4.35
CA LYS A 166 15.46 1.04 -3.29
C LYS A 166 16.40 2.12 -3.81
N GLU A 167 16.77 2.05 -5.10
CA GLU A 167 17.61 3.06 -5.76
C GLU A 167 16.90 4.43 -5.77
N TYR A 168 15.61 4.46 -6.08
CA TYR A 168 14.80 5.68 -6.05
C TYR A 168 14.70 6.28 -4.64
N ALA A 169 14.41 5.46 -3.64
CA ALA A 169 14.27 5.90 -2.25
C ALA A 169 15.54 6.51 -1.65
N LYS A 170 16.73 6.21 -2.20
CA LYS A 170 18.00 6.81 -1.74
C LYS A 170 18.12 8.29 -2.05
N THR A 171 17.44 8.77 -3.06
CA THR A 171 17.54 10.15 -3.55
C THR A 171 16.25 10.96 -3.42
N HIS A 172 15.13 10.29 -3.12
CA HIS A 172 13.81 10.92 -3.00
C HIS A 172 13.23 10.68 -1.61
N ARG A 173 12.68 11.72 -1.02
CA ARG A 173 12.16 11.68 0.36
C ARG A 173 10.72 12.19 0.40
N TYR A 174 9.97 11.64 1.33
CA TYR A 174 8.69 12.21 1.73
C TYR A 174 8.91 13.51 2.51
N ASP A 175 8.02 14.49 2.32
CA ASP A 175 8.01 15.71 3.13
C ASP A 175 7.54 15.35 4.55
N GLU A 176 8.39 15.59 5.52
CA GLU A 176 8.15 15.26 6.93
C GLU A 176 7.29 16.32 7.64
N THR A 177 6.97 17.43 6.98
CA THR A 177 6.25 18.57 7.57
C THR A 177 4.75 18.60 7.24
N VAL A 178 4.31 17.81 6.26
CA VAL A 178 2.90 17.79 5.83
C VAL A 178 2.09 16.72 6.56
N ALA A 179 0.82 17.01 6.80
CA ALA A 179 -0.09 16.12 7.49
C ALA A 179 -0.73 15.07 6.56
N PHE A 180 -0.76 15.34 5.25
CA PHE A 180 -1.35 14.46 4.21
C PHE A 180 -0.79 14.82 2.84
N ALA A 181 -0.99 13.92 1.85
CA ALA A 181 -0.46 14.02 0.48
C ALA A 181 1.09 14.11 0.43
N GLU A 182 1.73 13.44 1.37
CA GLU A 182 3.19 13.35 1.50
C GLU A 182 3.85 12.69 0.29
N GLU A 183 3.11 11.87 -0.46
CA GLU A 183 3.59 11.23 -1.70
C GLU A 183 3.93 12.24 -2.79
N LYS A 184 3.35 13.45 -2.77
CA LYS A 184 3.61 14.47 -3.77
C LYS A 184 5.08 14.90 -3.80
N SER A 185 5.71 15.03 -2.63
CA SER A 185 7.15 15.35 -2.54
C SER A 185 8.00 14.17 -3.01
N PHE A 186 7.68 12.97 -2.59
CA PHE A 186 8.36 11.74 -2.99
C PHE A 186 8.30 11.51 -4.50
N LEU A 187 7.20 11.87 -5.15
CA LEU A 187 7.00 11.81 -6.61
C LEU A 187 7.49 13.08 -7.35
N GLU A 188 8.19 14.00 -6.68
CA GLU A 188 8.65 15.28 -7.24
C GLU A 188 7.53 16.06 -7.97
N GLY A 189 6.35 16.11 -7.38
CA GLY A 189 5.18 16.72 -7.99
C GLY A 189 4.66 15.93 -9.19
N TYR A 190 4.78 14.60 -9.15
CA TYR A 190 4.31 13.65 -10.17
C TYR A 190 5.02 13.78 -11.53
N LYS A 191 6.29 14.15 -11.53
CA LYS A 191 7.08 14.34 -12.77
C LYS A 191 7.81 13.08 -13.21
N ASN A 192 8.02 12.14 -12.30
CA ASN A 192 8.77 10.92 -12.58
C ASN A 192 7.91 9.89 -13.32
N PRO A 193 8.50 9.17 -14.29
CA PRO A 193 7.80 8.09 -14.98
C PRO A 193 7.33 7.02 -14.01
N LEU A 194 6.05 6.66 -14.08
CA LEU A 194 5.40 5.71 -13.21
C LEU A 194 4.65 4.66 -14.03
N VAL A 195 4.83 3.38 -13.68
CA VAL A 195 4.06 2.28 -14.27
C VAL A 195 2.69 2.21 -13.61
N GLN A 196 1.62 2.33 -14.39
CA GLN A 196 0.27 2.20 -13.89
C GLN A 196 -0.06 0.73 -13.58
N LEU A 197 -0.50 0.46 -12.34
CA LEU A 197 -0.91 -0.84 -11.86
C LEU A 197 -2.42 -1.03 -12.04
N ASN A 198 -2.85 -2.29 -12.16
CA ASN A 198 -4.27 -2.61 -12.15
C ASN A 198 -4.83 -2.43 -10.73
N PRO A 199 -5.75 -1.48 -10.47
CA PRO A 199 -6.26 -1.21 -9.12
C PRO A 199 -6.92 -2.44 -8.48
N ARG A 200 -7.48 -3.35 -9.28
CA ARG A 200 -8.09 -4.61 -8.79
C ARG A 200 -7.08 -5.72 -8.44
N LYS A 201 -5.79 -5.41 -8.47
CA LYS A 201 -4.70 -6.29 -8.01
C LYS A 201 -3.84 -5.60 -6.96
N VAL A 202 -4.18 -4.38 -6.61
CA VAL A 202 -3.42 -3.57 -5.66
C VAL A 202 -4.16 -3.46 -4.34
N MET A 203 -5.24 -2.70 -4.29
CA MET A 203 -5.97 -2.47 -3.04
C MET A 203 -7.43 -2.06 -3.27
N LEU A 204 -8.25 -2.27 -2.25
CA LEU A 204 -9.52 -1.59 -2.05
C LEU A 204 -9.34 -0.62 -0.88
N VAL A 205 -9.48 0.67 -1.16
CA VAL A 205 -9.37 1.72 -0.14
C VAL A 205 -10.58 1.66 0.79
N MET A 206 -10.34 1.70 2.10
CA MET A 206 -11.40 1.76 3.10
C MET A 206 -11.63 3.21 3.54
N SER A 207 -12.87 3.67 3.46
CA SER A 207 -13.31 4.95 4.01
C SER A 207 -14.09 4.72 5.29
N HIS A 208 -13.45 4.92 6.43
CA HIS A 208 -14.01 4.68 7.77
C HIS A 208 -13.67 5.83 8.72
N SER A 209 -14.28 5.84 9.90
CA SER A 209 -14.17 6.94 10.89
C SER A 209 -12.75 7.20 11.40
N ASP A 210 -11.87 6.18 11.38
CA ASP A 210 -10.50 6.32 11.91
C ASP A 210 -9.49 6.74 10.84
N ASN A 211 -9.93 7.02 9.60
CA ASN A 211 -9.01 7.57 8.60
C ASN A 211 -8.48 8.94 9.02
N THR A 212 -7.22 9.21 8.78
CA THR A 212 -6.60 10.53 9.01
C THR A 212 -7.26 11.62 8.18
N PHE A 213 -7.65 11.29 6.93
CA PHE A 213 -8.42 12.16 6.05
C PHE A 213 -9.84 11.63 5.89
N ASP A 214 -10.85 12.46 6.18
CA ASP A 214 -12.26 12.10 5.98
C ASP A 214 -12.59 12.00 4.48
N LYS A 215 -12.55 10.77 3.97
CA LYS A 215 -12.82 10.49 2.55
C LYS A 215 -14.30 10.71 2.19
N THR A 216 -15.23 10.79 3.15
CA THR A 216 -16.66 11.03 2.88
C THR A 216 -16.91 12.41 2.25
N GLU A 217 -16.04 13.38 2.56
CA GLU A 217 -16.08 14.72 1.96
C GLU A 217 -15.89 14.68 0.43
N LEU A 218 -15.21 13.67 -0.09
CA LEU A 218 -15.00 13.51 -1.54
C LEU A 218 -16.32 13.31 -2.30
N ARG A 219 -17.34 12.72 -1.65
CA ARG A 219 -18.66 12.47 -2.25
C ARG A 219 -19.59 13.70 -2.20
N LYS A 220 -19.31 14.66 -1.31
CA LYS A 220 -20.15 15.86 -1.11
C LYS A 220 -20.00 16.90 -2.21
N LYS A 221 -18.87 16.85 -2.93
CA LYS A 221 -18.58 17.77 -4.04
C LYS A 221 -18.74 17.05 -5.35
N GLU A 222 -19.31 17.73 -6.35
CA GLU A 222 -19.30 17.24 -7.72
C GLU A 222 -17.86 17.00 -8.16
N ASN A 223 -17.51 15.72 -8.34
CA ASN A 223 -16.18 15.31 -8.77
C ASN A 223 -16.33 14.33 -9.94
N PRO A 224 -16.05 14.75 -11.18
CA PRO A 224 -16.20 13.90 -12.36
C PRO A 224 -15.31 12.65 -12.33
N LEU A 225 -14.24 12.68 -11.51
CA LEU A 225 -13.32 11.57 -11.32
C LEU A 225 -13.73 10.60 -10.21
N LEU A 226 -14.80 10.89 -9.46
CA LEU A 226 -15.31 9.99 -8.44
C LEU A 226 -16.71 9.52 -8.82
N LYS A 227 -16.86 8.23 -9.12
CA LYS A 227 -18.13 7.67 -9.62
C LYS A 227 -18.56 6.47 -8.78
N LYS A 228 -19.82 6.47 -8.35
CA LYS A 228 -20.45 5.31 -7.74
C LYS A 228 -20.48 4.14 -8.74
N THR A 229 -20.21 2.95 -8.26
CA THR A 229 -20.27 1.71 -9.04
C THR A 229 -21.44 0.83 -8.60
N ALA A 230 -21.74 -0.21 -9.35
CA ALA A 230 -22.66 -1.27 -8.95
C ALA A 230 -21.93 -2.45 -8.28
N LEU A 231 -20.63 -2.34 -8.05
CA LEU A 231 -19.81 -3.39 -7.44
C LEU A 231 -20.12 -3.52 -5.95
N LEU A 232 -19.97 -4.74 -5.45
CA LEU A 232 -20.14 -5.09 -4.05
C LEU A 232 -18.78 -5.43 -3.44
N MET A 233 -18.67 -5.45 -2.12
CA MET A 233 -17.43 -5.84 -1.44
C MET A 233 -17.03 -7.29 -1.79
N THR A 234 -17.99 -8.17 -2.04
CA THR A 234 -17.77 -9.55 -2.49
C THR A 234 -17.12 -9.66 -3.88
N ASP A 235 -17.12 -8.58 -4.68
CA ASP A 235 -16.36 -8.53 -5.93
C ASP A 235 -14.86 -8.28 -5.72
N PHE A 236 -14.45 -8.01 -4.47
CA PHE A 236 -13.07 -7.68 -4.09
C PHE A 236 -12.51 -8.63 -3.04
N ILE A 237 -13.29 -9.05 -2.06
CA ILE A 237 -12.84 -9.79 -0.88
C ILE A 237 -13.58 -11.12 -0.81
N ASP A 238 -12.90 -12.21 -1.22
CA ASP A 238 -13.42 -13.57 -1.18
C ASP A 238 -13.29 -14.20 0.22
N ASP A 239 -12.32 -13.78 1.02
CA ASP A 239 -12.10 -14.27 2.37
C ASP A 239 -13.18 -13.74 3.31
N MET A 240 -13.97 -14.64 3.87
CA MET A 240 -15.13 -14.28 4.72
C MET A 240 -14.74 -13.48 5.97
N GLU A 241 -13.64 -13.81 6.61
CA GLU A 241 -13.20 -13.14 7.85
C GLU A 241 -12.73 -11.71 7.53
N LEU A 242 -11.95 -11.52 6.46
CA LEU A 242 -11.57 -10.19 5.97
C LEU A 242 -12.80 -9.40 5.53
N HIS A 243 -13.73 -10.04 4.81
CA HIS A 243 -14.97 -9.42 4.37
C HIS A 243 -15.79 -8.90 5.56
N GLU A 244 -16.04 -9.76 6.58
CA GLU A 244 -16.79 -9.39 7.78
C GLU A 244 -16.11 -8.24 8.52
N PHE A 245 -14.79 -8.31 8.71
CA PHE A 245 -14.02 -7.25 9.35
C PHE A 245 -14.19 -5.91 8.64
N PHE A 246 -13.86 -5.83 7.36
CA PHE A 246 -13.92 -4.57 6.61
C PHE A 246 -15.36 -4.07 6.41
N TYR A 247 -16.33 -4.97 6.31
CA TYR A 247 -17.73 -4.58 6.22
C TYR A 247 -18.27 -4.00 7.53
N SER A 248 -17.72 -4.42 8.66
CA SER A 248 -18.14 -3.97 10.00
C SER A 248 -17.53 -2.63 10.44
N LEU A 249 -16.50 -2.13 9.75
CA LEU A 249 -15.92 -0.82 10.02
C LEU A 249 -16.95 0.30 9.84
#